data_390f907706998fa6a3cdacdb38a2468b
#
_entry.id   390f907706998fa6a3cdacdb38a2468b
#
_cell.length_a   1.000
_cell.length_b   1.000
_cell.length_c   1.000
_cell.angle_alpha   90.00
_cell.angle_beta   90.00
_cell.angle_gamma   90.00
#
_symmetry.space_group_name_H-M   'P 1'
#
loop_
_entity.id
_entity.type
_entity.pdbx_description
1 polymer ?
#
loop_
_entity_poly.entity_id
_entity_poly.type
_entity_poly.pdbx_seq_one_letter_code
_entity_poly.pdbx_strand_id
1 'polypeptide(L)'
;MAKNMARIEDGTVINLEWCSDDVPETAELREYDGYSICIGDSYADGKWWRDGEEVLSDAEIAAQLAAEEAARATAAKQESAQEMEEEE
;
A
#
# COMPACT_ATOMS: atom_id res chain seq x y z
N MET A 1 15.92 17.68 3.80
CA MET A 1 15.55 16.77 2.70
C MET A 1 14.17 17.08 2.22
N ALA A 2 13.80 16.66 1.04
CA ALA A 2 12.47 16.90 0.52
C ALA A 2 11.55 15.72 0.82
N LYS A 3 10.26 15.96 0.82
CA LYS A 3 9.26 14.90 1.04
C LYS A 3 8.21 14.95 -0.07
N ASN A 4 7.59 13.82 -0.32
CA ASN A 4 6.56 13.68 -1.34
C ASN A 4 5.21 14.01 -0.73
N MET A 5 4.51 14.97 -1.32
CA MET A 5 3.22 15.44 -0.84
C MET A 5 2.18 15.26 -1.94
N ALA A 6 0.98 14.90 -1.54
CA ALA A 6 -0.17 14.82 -2.45
C ALA A 6 -1.08 16.01 -2.21
N ARG A 7 -1.39 16.72 -3.28
CA ARG A 7 -2.35 17.82 -3.22
C ARG A 7 -3.74 17.27 -3.44
N ILE A 8 -4.64 17.60 -2.52
CA ILE A 8 -5.98 17.03 -2.45
C ILE A 8 -7.00 18.13 -2.63
N GLU A 9 -7.98 17.92 -3.49
CA GLU A 9 -9.11 18.81 -3.68
C GLU A 9 -10.37 17.96 -3.68
N ASP A 10 -11.33 18.31 -2.83
CA ASP A 10 -12.57 17.53 -2.66
C ASP A 10 -12.32 16.04 -2.38
N GLY A 11 -11.29 15.77 -1.59
CA GLY A 11 -10.95 14.40 -1.23
C GLY A 11 -10.20 13.61 -2.31
N THR A 12 -9.91 14.24 -3.45
CA THR A 12 -9.23 13.57 -4.57
C THR A 12 -7.84 14.15 -4.78
N VAL A 13 -6.87 13.29 -5.02
CA VAL A 13 -5.50 13.70 -5.33
C VAL A 13 -5.47 14.30 -6.73
N ILE A 14 -5.14 15.59 -6.82
CA ILE A 14 -5.08 16.30 -8.09
C ILE A 14 -3.66 16.55 -8.58
N ASN A 15 -2.68 16.42 -7.69
CA ASN A 15 -1.28 16.60 -8.04
C ASN A 15 -0.37 15.94 -7.01
N LEU A 16 0.83 15.57 -7.45
CA LEU A 16 1.87 15.04 -6.57
C LEU A 16 3.01 16.05 -6.59
N GLU A 17 3.44 16.51 -5.42
CA GLU A 17 4.40 17.59 -5.29
C GLU A 17 5.59 17.17 -4.42
N TRP A 18 6.75 17.64 -4.76
CA TRP A 18 7.95 17.41 -3.98
C TRP A 18 8.26 18.68 -3.19
N CYS A 19 8.08 18.62 -1.88
CA CYS A 19 8.17 19.77 -1.01
C CYS A 19 9.34 19.64 -0.03
N SER A 20 9.76 20.77 0.52
CA SER A 20 10.78 20.80 1.57
C SER A 20 10.25 20.16 2.86
N ASP A 21 11.14 19.66 3.70
CA ASP A 21 10.78 19.04 4.98
C ASP A 21 10.00 19.98 5.90
N ASP A 22 10.20 21.28 5.78
CA ASP A 22 9.56 22.29 6.61
C ASP A 22 8.15 22.67 6.17
N VAL A 23 7.69 22.13 5.04
CA VAL A 23 6.32 22.37 4.58
C VAL A 23 5.35 21.56 5.44
N PRO A 24 4.42 22.19 6.16
CA PRO A 24 3.50 21.46 7.02
C PRO A 24 2.41 20.76 6.21
N GLU A 25 1.91 19.64 6.74
CA GLU A 25 0.76 18.98 6.18
C GLU A 25 -0.50 19.80 6.47
N THR A 26 -1.42 19.84 5.52
CA THR A 26 -2.73 20.47 5.67
C THR A 26 -3.80 19.50 5.18
N ALA A 27 -5.07 19.88 5.29
CA ALA A 27 -6.16 19.05 4.77
C ALA A 27 -6.06 18.85 3.25
N GLU A 28 -5.41 19.81 2.56
CA GLU A 28 -5.28 19.78 1.11
C GLU A 28 -3.90 19.33 0.62
N LEU A 29 -2.94 19.15 1.53
CA LEU A 29 -1.57 18.75 1.18
C LEU A 29 -1.07 17.78 2.22
N ARG A 30 -1.00 16.49 1.85
CA ARG A 30 -0.64 15.40 2.75
C ARG A 30 0.61 14.68 2.26
N GLU A 31 1.47 14.31 3.20
CA GLU A 31 2.64 13.50 2.91
C GLU A 31 2.21 12.06 2.62
N TYR A 32 2.74 11.48 1.54
CA TYR A 32 2.43 10.10 1.15
C TYR A 32 3.67 9.22 1.07
N ASP A 33 4.75 9.59 1.74
CA ASP A 33 5.97 8.77 1.75
C ASP A 33 5.64 7.34 2.24
N GLY A 34 6.15 6.36 1.51
CA GLY A 34 5.86 4.97 1.80
C GLY A 34 4.58 4.44 1.15
N TYR A 35 3.87 5.28 0.39
CA TYR A 35 2.66 4.87 -0.34
C TYR A 35 2.86 5.12 -1.84
N SER A 36 2.32 4.23 -2.65
CA SER A 36 2.33 4.38 -4.11
C SER A 36 1.05 5.09 -4.56
N ILE A 37 1.01 6.40 -4.36
CA ILE A 37 -0.16 7.22 -4.65
C ILE A 37 -0.08 7.78 -6.06
N CYS A 38 -1.21 7.86 -6.74
CA CYS A 38 -1.32 8.43 -8.09
C CYS A 38 -2.36 9.53 -8.12
N ILE A 39 -2.27 10.41 -9.12
CA ILE A 39 -3.28 11.43 -9.36
C ILE A 39 -4.60 10.70 -9.66
N GLY A 40 -5.67 11.13 -9.02
CA GLY A 40 -6.98 10.48 -9.11
C GLY A 40 -7.32 9.60 -7.93
N ASP A 41 -6.35 9.26 -7.09
CA ASP A 41 -6.62 8.54 -5.84
C ASP A 41 -7.38 9.46 -4.88
N SER A 42 -8.04 8.88 -3.89
CA SER A 42 -8.81 9.64 -2.89
C SER A 42 -8.15 9.54 -1.52
N TYR A 43 -8.41 10.51 -0.69
CA TYR A 43 -8.00 10.51 0.71
C TYR A 43 -9.22 10.74 1.60
N ALA A 44 -9.53 9.77 2.47
CA ALA A 44 -10.66 9.84 3.37
C ALA A 44 -10.38 9.02 4.62
N ASP A 45 -10.86 9.51 5.77
CA ASP A 45 -10.74 8.82 7.06
C ASP A 45 -9.30 8.46 7.42
N GLY A 46 -8.35 9.34 7.05
CA GLY A 46 -6.93 9.12 7.32
C GLY A 46 -6.26 8.07 6.44
N LYS A 47 -6.91 7.64 5.38
CA LYS A 47 -6.43 6.58 4.49
C LYS A 47 -6.51 7.01 3.04
N TRP A 48 -5.67 6.37 2.22
CA TRP A 48 -5.67 6.58 0.77
C TRP A 48 -6.50 5.49 0.10
N TRP A 49 -7.22 5.86 -0.97
CA TRP A 49 -8.15 4.96 -1.66
C TRP A 49 -7.95 5.03 -3.17
N ARG A 50 -8.06 3.89 -3.82
CA ARG A 50 -8.02 3.79 -5.29
C ARG A 50 -9.13 2.84 -5.73
N ASP A 51 -10.07 3.36 -6.54
CA ASP A 51 -11.20 2.57 -7.05
C ASP A 51 -11.99 1.88 -5.92
N GLY A 52 -12.13 2.57 -4.79
CA GLY A 52 -12.86 2.04 -3.66
C GLY A 52 -12.08 1.10 -2.76
N GLU A 53 -10.80 0.84 -3.07
CA GLU A 53 -9.95 -0.03 -2.27
C GLU A 53 -8.88 0.78 -1.54
N GLU A 54 -8.54 0.38 -0.33
CA GLU A 54 -7.51 1.05 0.45
C GLU A 54 -6.12 0.86 -0.19
N VAL A 55 -5.40 1.96 -0.35
CA VAL A 55 -4.01 1.91 -0.82
C VAL A 55 -3.12 1.69 0.39
N LEU A 56 -2.44 0.56 0.43
CA LEU A 56 -1.55 0.20 1.52
C LEU A 56 -0.16 0.81 1.32
N SER A 57 0.56 1.02 2.41
CA SER A 57 1.94 1.48 2.34
C SER A 57 2.83 0.40 1.70
N ASP A 58 3.98 0.82 1.18
CA ASP A 58 4.93 -0.13 0.57
C ASP A 58 5.37 -1.19 1.58
N ALA A 59 5.54 -0.81 2.85
CA ALA A 59 5.90 -1.75 3.91
C ALA A 59 4.77 -2.76 4.17
N GLU A 60 3.51 -2.32 4.15
CA GLU A 60 2.37 -3.20 4.31
C GLU A 60 2.21 -4.15 3.15
N ILE A 61 2.42 -3.65 1.93
CA ILE A 61 2.37 -4.49 0.72
C ILE A 61 3.45 -5.56 0.78
N ALA A 62 4.67 -5.19 1.15
CA ALA A 62 5.77 -6.14 1.29
C ALA A 62 5.46 -7.19 2.35
N ALA A 63 4.88 -6.80 3.47
CA ALA A 63 4.49 -7.73 4.53
C ALA A 63 3.41 -8.70 4.06
N GLN A 64 2.42 -8.22 3.31
CA GLN A 64 1.37 -9.08 2.77
C GLN A 64 1.91 -10.06 1.75
N LEU A 65 2.78 -9.62 0.84
CA LEU A 65 3.39 -10.50 -0.15
C LEU A 65 4.25 -11.56 0.52
N ALA A 66 5.02 -11.21 1.54
CA ALA A 66 5.82 -12.17 2.28
C ALA A 66 4.93 -13.20 2.99
N ALA A 67 3.81 -12.75 3.57
CA ALA A 67 2.86 -13.65 4.23
C ALA A 67 2.19 -14.59 3.23
N GLU A 68 1.81 -14.09 2.05
CA GLU A 68 1.23 -14.90 1.00
C GLU A 68 2.20 -15.94 0.47
N GLU A 69 3.45 -15.56 0.26
CA GLU A 69 4.48 -16.50 -0.20
C GLU A 69 4.72 -17.59 0.84
N ALA A 70 4.79 -17.23 2.11
CA ALA A 70 4.99 -18.19 3.19
C ALA A 70 3.80 -19.15 3.28
N ALA A 71 2.57 -18.65 3.18
CA ALA A 71 1.38 -19.47 3.21
C ALA A 71 1.32 -20.42 2.00
N ARG A 72 1.67 -19.90 0.83
CA ARG A 72 1.66 -20.70 -0.40
C ARG A 72 2.72 -21.79 -0.34
N ALA A 73 3.92 -21.50 0.14
CA ALA A 73 4.98 -22.47 0.29
C ALA A 73 4.60 -23.56 1.29
N THR A 74 3.97 -23.19 2.39
CA THR A 74 3.50 -24.14 3.40
C THR A 74 2.39 -25.04 2.84
N ALA A 75 1.43 -24.46 2.11
CA ALA A 75 0.36 -25.24 1.49
C ALA A 75 0.90 -26.21 0.46
N ALA A 76 1.85 -25.81 -0.36
CA ALA A 76 2.47 -26.68 -1.35
C ALA A 76 3.21 -27.84 -0.70
N LYS A 77 3.91 -27.60 0.38
CA LYS A 77 4.60 -28.65 1.13
C LYS A 77 3.61 -29.64 1.74
N GLN A 78 2.52 -29.14 2.30
CA GLN A 78 1.50 -30.00 2.89
C GLN A 78 0.84 -30.87 1.84
N GLU A 79 0.53 -30.34 0.68
CA GLU A 79 -0.04 -31.12 -0.41
C GLU A 79 0.92 -32.23 -0.86
N SER A 80 2.19 -31.92 -1.01
CA SER A 80 3.18 -32.91 -1.38
C SER A 80 3.29 -34.02 -0.35
N ALA A 81 3.28 -33.67 0.93
CA ALA A 81 3.35 -34.65 2.01
C ALA A 81 2.12 -35.57 2.00
N GLN A 82 0.94 -35.03 1.76
CA GLN A 82 -0.29 -35.79 1.67
C GLN A 82 -0.26 -36.77 0.49
N GLU A 83 0.21 -36.33 -0.64
CA GLU A 83 0.33 -37.18 -1.82
C GLU A 83 1.26 -38.36 -1.54
N MET A 84 2.35 -38.11 -0.85
CA MET A 84 3.27 -39.19 -0.49
C MET A 84 2.64 -40.20 0.47
N GLU A 85 1.84 -39.73 1.41
CA GLU A 85 1.13 -40.60 2.33
C GLU A 85 0.11 -41.46 1.62
N GLU A 86 -0.60 -40.92 0.65
CA GLU A 86 -1.61 -41.64 -0.10
C GLU A 86 -0.98 -42.80 -0.93
N GLU A 87 0.21 -42.62 -1.41
CA GLU A 87 0.90 -43.63 -2.19
C GLU A 87 1.32 -44.83 -1.36
N GLU A 88 1.50 -44.64 -0.08
CA GLU A 88 1.84 -45.75 0.82
C GLU A 88 0.63 -46.63 1.12
#